data_4d1ee4ca64927f8f9d97789c4ec74d53
#
_entry.id   4d1ee4ca64927f8f9d97789c4ec74d53
#
_cell.length_a   1.000
_cell.length_b   1.000
_cell.length_c   1.000
_cell.angle_alpha   90.00
_cell.angle_beta   90.00
_cell.angle_gamma   90.00
#
_symmetry.space_group_name_H-M   'P 1'
#
loop_
_entity.id
_entity.type
_entity.pdbx_description
1 polymer ?
#
loop_
_entity_poly.entity_id
_entity_poly.type
_entity_poly.pdbx_seq_one_letter_code
_entity_poly.pdbx_strand_id
1 'polypeptide(L)'
;MNPIQARLILPAAMAMVVAACGGGGGGSSGGPMTPSGTTRTMIVTGAIDGFGSVIVNGVHYDTSGAEVRVEDHAGTMGDLKVGHIVRLQAEVDDKGAASAKLVEQHRLLQGEVEAVDAAAGTVTVAGQSVRVDDDTSFDDAIPQGSLAGVSVGDRVEVHGFSSSTGEAHATRIEQAEPGDLEVEVKGPVGSLDSVAKRFQVGSLWVDYSTAAVDGFGPSGIGDGDFVEVEGREFLADGTLKASRVHLEDDGIEGQGGTEAEVEGLVTRFVSATDFDVAGQNVTTTGATVYSGGSAADLKLDAQVEAEGTLDAGGTLVATKIAFKRSASVGLAAAVEFIDLGAGTIKVLGLTIVVDSSTRQEDKEGDDQFFALDDLRVGDWVEIRGYPDPTLSGRLIATRLEREHAEDSSEIRGRAGSLEAPRFRIAGVGIETTPATRFEDEEQDIDSATFFASADGQVVDARGSWDGAALTASRVEIDREGGTPGSPPPPPPPPPPPPPPPPPPPPPPPPPPPPPPPPGIDGAALYASRCAGCHGAINAIRNMPASNRTAADIQRAISSNRGGMGFLSTLTAAEVQAIADAIRAANP
;
A
#
# COMPACT_ATOMS: atom_id res chain seq x y z
N MET A 1 -46.53 -25.88 21.57
CA MET A 1 -46.76 -24.68 22.38
C MET A 1 -45.49 -24.39 23.16
N ASN A 2 -44.70 -23.56 22.64
CA ASN A 2 -43.81 -22.57 23.26
C ASN A 2 -42.93 -21.97 22.17
N PRO A 3 -42.95 -20.66 21.96
CA PRO A 3 -42.15 -20.04 20.92
C PRO A 3 -40.73 -19.78 21.42
N ILE A 4 -39.76 -20.24 20.63
CA ILE A 4 -38.34 -19.92 20.80
C ILE A 4 -38.13 -18.53 20.26
N GLN A 5 -37.78 -17.59 21.12
CA GLN A 5 -37.44 -16.23 20.74
C GLN A 5 -36.08 -16.22 20.03
N ALA A 6 -36.10 -15.82 18.76
CA ALA A 6 -34.91 -15.46 18.04
C ALA A 6 -34.34 -14.15 18.60
N ARG A 7 -33.11 -14.17 19.12
CA ARG A 7 -32.36 -12.97 19.49
C ARG A 7 -31.70 -12.42 18.22
N LEU A 8 -32.22 -11.31 17.75
CA LEU A 8 -31.50 -10.44 16.79
C LEU A 8 -30.23 -9.93 17.49
N ILE A 9 -29.09 -10.21 16.92
CA ILE A 9 -27.83 -9.52 17.25
C ILE A 9 -27.68 -8.40 16.23
N LEU A 10 -28.01 -7.18 16.62
CA LEU A 10 -27.64 -5.97 15.88
C LEU A 10 -26.13 -5.73 16.08
N PRO A 11 -25.39 -5.27 15.07
CA PRO A 11 -24.07 -4.73 15.28
C PRO A 11 -24.19 -3.42 16.07
N ALA A 12 -23.41 -3.33 17.14
CA ALA A 12 -23.38 -2.16 18.02
C ALA A 12 -22.66 -1.00 17.33
N ALA A 13 -23.43 -0.04 16.83
CA ALA A 13 -22.91 1.30 16.59
C ALA A 13 -22.59 1.92 17.96
N MET A 14 -21.31 2.14 18.24
CA MET A 14 -20.83 2.70 19.50
C MET A 14 -20.99 4.21 19.46
N ALA A 15 -22.13 4.73 19.95
CA ALA A 15 -22.32 6.14 20.19
C ALA A 15 -21.47 6.58 21.39
N MET A 16 -20.48 7.42 21.18
CA MET A 16 -19.74 8.08 22.24
C MET A 16 -20.60 9.16 22.90
N VAL A 17 -20.97 8.95 24.16
CA VAL A 17 -21.62 9.95 24.99
C VAL A 17 -20.54 10.84 25.60
N VAL A 18 -20.45 12.08 25.13
CA VAL A 18 -19.70 13.15 25.81
C VAL A 18 -20.61 13.81 26.83
N ALA A 19 -20.33 13.61 28.10
CA ALA A 19 -20.96 14.30 29.20
C ALA A 19 -20.38 15.72 29.35
N ALA A 20 -21.12 16.74 28.94
CA ALA A 20 -20.81 18.13 29.23
C ALA A 20 -21.52 18.55 30.50
N CYS A 21 -20.76 18.95 31.54
CA CYS A 21 -21.26 19.62 32.74
C CYS A 21 -21.64 21.07 32.46
N GLY A 22 -22.84 21.44 32.86
CA GLY A 22 -23.43 22.75 32.66
C GLY A 22 -23.03 23.80 33.68
N GLY A 23 -23.38 25.03 33.34
CA GLY A 23 -23.34 26.21 34.23
C GLY A 23 -24.13 27.35 33.62
N GLY A 24 -25.20 27.70 34.30
CA GLY A 24 -26.35 28.44 33.88
C GLY A 24 -26.28 29.94 33.66
N GLY A 25 -27.37 30.45 33.14
CA GLY A 25 -27.95 31.75 33.50
C GLY A 25 -28.11 32.78 32.41
N GLY A 26 -29.36 33.10 32.05
CA GLY A 26 -29.74 34.44 31.61
C GLY A 26 -30.37 34.52 30.22
N GLY A 27 -31.71 34.69 30.17
CA GLY A 27 -32.52 34.72 28.97
C GLY A 27 -32.42 35.98 28.09
N SER A 28 -32.81 35.85 26.84
CA SER A 28 -33.72 36.74 26.12
C SER A 28 -34.00 36.27 24.69
N SER A 29 -35.31 36.24 24.37
CA SER A 29 -35.99 36.42 23.08
C SER A 29 -35.53 35.61 21.85
N GLY A 30 -36.46 34.74 21.44
CA GLY A 30 -36.36 33.81 20.30
C GLY A 30 -36.33 34.44 18.91
N GLY A 31 -35.50 33.86 18.12
CA GLY A 31 -35.64 33.63 16.70
C GLY A 31 -35.51 32.11 16.46
N PRO A 32 -36.01 31.56 15.36
CA PRO A 32 -35.82 30.17 15.07
C PRO A 32 -34.32 29.92 14.83
N MET A 33 -33.65 29.33 15.82
CA MET A 33 -32.31 28.79 15.65
C MET A 33 -32.46 27.58 14.74
N THR A 34 -32.01 27.69 13.51
CA THR A 34 -31.49 26.53 12.76
C THR A 34 -30.43 25.90 13.64
N PRO A 35 -30.52 24.61 13.94
CA PRO A 35 -29.42 23.94 14.63
C PRO A 35 -28.19 24.07 13.75
N SER A 36 -27.21 24.81 14.16
CA SER A 36 -25.87 24.80 13.58
C SER A 36 -25.28 23.44 13.98
N GLY A 37 -25.47 22.44 13.15
CA GLY A 37 -24.74 21.18 13.27
C GLY A 37 -23.25 21.53 13.21
N THR A 38 -22.49 21.07 14.16
CA THR A 38 -21.02 21.17 14.11
C THR A 38 -20.55 20.14 13.07
N THR A 39 -20.12 20.60 11.90
CA THR A 39 -19.38 19.77 10.95
C THR A 39 -17.91 19.72 11.37
N ARG A 40 -17.27 18.58 11.17
CA ARG A 40 -15.83 18.37 11.35
C ARG A 40 -15.18 18.12 9.99
N THR A 41 -14.01 18.65 9.78
CA THR A 41 -13.23 18.42 8.56
C THR A 41 -12.46 17.12 8.70
N MET A 42 -12.46 16.32 7.66
CA MET A 42 -11.70 15.07 7.53
C MET A 42 -10.94 15.07 6.22
N ILE A 43 -9.72 14.54 6.23
CA ILE A 43 -8.92 14.31 5.03
C ILE A 43 -8.76 12.81 4.88
N VAL A 44 -9.06 12.29 3.69
CA VAL A 44 -9.05 10.86 3.40
C VAL A 44 -8.22 10.61 2.17
N THR A 45 -7.33 9.62 2.25
CA THR A 45 -6.58 9.11 1.09
C THR A 45 -6.82 7.61 0.98
N GLY A 46 -7.15 7.15 -0.22
CA GLY A 46 -7.39 5.73 -0.48
C GLY A 46 -7.88 5.46 -1.89
N ALA A 47 -8.07 4.18 -2.19
CA ALA A 47 -8.65 3.76 -3.45
C ALA A 47 -10.17 4.02 -3.48
N ILE A 48 -10.70 4.35 -4.65
CA ILE A 48 -12.15 4.37 -4.87
C ILE A 48 -12.65 2.92 -4.90
N ASP A 49 -13.57 2.58 -3.98
CA ASP A 49 -14.20 1.27 -3.89
C ASP A 49 -15.46 1.18 -4.79
N GLY A 50 -16.09 2.31 -5.10
CA GLY A 50 -17.33 2.33 -5.91
C GLY A 50 -17.96 3.72 -5.99
N PHE A 51 -19.08 3.77 -6.66
CA PHE A 51 -19.86 4.98 -6.90
C PHE A 51 -21.33 4.78 -6.47
N GLY A 52 -22.07 5.87 -6.49
CA GLY A 52 -23.43 6.03 -5.91
C GLY A 52 -23.43 7.28 -5.04
N SER A 53 -22.32 7.62 -4.59
CA SER A 53 -21.47 8.69 -4.08
C SER A 53 -20.05 8.16 -4.27
N VAL A 54 -19.00 8.93 -4.14
CA VAL A 54 -17.65 8.31 -4.12
C VAL A 54 -17.51 7.52 -2.82
N ILE A 55 -17.14 6.25 -2.94
CA ILE A 55 -16.88 5.37 -1.80
C ILE A 55 -15.38 5.20 -1.69
N VAL A 56 -14.81 5.56 -0.55
CA VAL A 56 -13.38 5.37 -0.24
C VAL A 56 -13.28 4.78 1.15
N ASN A 57 -12.51 3.71 1.31
CA ASN A 57 -12.36 2.98 2.58
C ASN A 57 -13.72 2.55 3.18
N GLY A 58 -14.68 2.24 2.33
CA GLY A 58 -16.02 1.83 2.73
C GLY A 58 -16.94 2.95 3.23
N VAL A 59 -16.52 4.21 3.13
CA VAL A 59 -17.32 5.38 3.51
C VAL A 59 -17.87 6.08 2.28
N HIS A 60 -19.16 6.41 2.30
CA HIS A 60 -19.85 7.13 1.23
C HIS A 60 -19.69 8.63 1.40
N TYR A 61 -19.11 9.32 0.40
CA TYR A 61 -18.93 10.77 0.37
C TYR A 61 -19.85 11.39 -0.68
N ASP A 62 -20.86 12.19 -0.25
CA ASP A 62 -21.66 12.97 -1.18
C ASP A 62 -20.79 13.98 -1.92
N THR A 63 -20.69 13.82 -3.23
CA THR A 63 -19.87 14.62 -4.14
C THR A 63 -20.66 15.64 -4.95
N SER A 64 -21.96 15.81 -4.69
CA SER A 64 -22.85 16.70 -5.47
C SER A 64 -22.43 18.18 -5.51
N GLY A 65 -21.56 18.58 -4.58
CA GLY A 65 -21.00 19.94 -4.51
C GLY A 65 -19.48 19.98 -4.50
N ALA A 66 -18.82 18.86 -4.79
CA ALA A 66 -17.37 18.76 -4.73
C ALA A 66 -16.70 19.37 -5.97
N GLU A 67 -15.56 20.00 -5.77
CA GLU A 67 -14.59 20.24 -6.84
C GLU A 67 -13.87 18.92 -7.13
N VAL A 68 -13.72 18.57 -8.40
CA VAL A 68 -12.98 17.38 -8.84
C VAL A 68 -11.75 17.84 -9.59
N ARG A 69 -10.59 17.28 -9.24
CA ARG A 69 -9.32 17.48 -9.94
C ARG A 69 -8.76 16.13 -10.33
N VAL A 70 -8.20 16.09 -11.52
CA VAL A 70 -7.49 14.95 -12.11
C VAL A 70 -6.14 15.48 -12.56
N GLU A 71 -5.07 14.95 -12.02
CA GLU A 71 -3.69 15.38 -12.35
C GLU A 71 -3.56 16.92 -12.33
N ASP A 72 -3.90 17.55 -11.20
CA ASP A 72 -3.88 19.01 -10.99
C ASP A 72 -4.80 19.84 -11.91
N HIS A 73 -5.58 19.21 -12.80
CA HIS A 73 -6.50 19.87 -13.72
C HIS A 73 -7.96 19.74 -13.23
N ALA A 74 -8.79 20.71 -13.64
CA ALA A 74 -10.22 20.60 -13.38
C ALA A 74 -10.81 19.39 -14.11
N GLY A 75 -11.35 18.45 -13.35
CA GLY A 75 -11.99 17.23 -13.85
C GLY A 75 -13.47 17.18 -13.50
N THR A 76 -14.07 16.03 -13.77
CA THR A 76 -15.45 15.69 -13.46
C THR A 76 -15.53 14.33 -12.75
N MET A 77 -16.67 14.01 -12.18
CA MET A 77 -16.92 12.69 -11.60
C MET A 77 -16.80 11.55 -12.64
N GLY A 78 -17.07 11.85 -13.93
CA GLY A 78 -16.95 10.87 -15.01
C GLY A 78 -15.51 10.48 -15.34
N ASP A 79 -14.52 11.26 -14.89
CA ASP A 79 -13.10 10.96 -15.11
C ASP A 79 -12.54 10.04 -14.01
N LEU A 80 -13.31 9.80 -12.95
CA LEU A 80 -12.91 8.93 -11.84
C LEU A 80 -13.37 7.49 -12.09
N LYS A 81 -12.55 6.52 -11.69
CA LYS A 81 -12.82 5.09 -11.84
C LYS A 81 -12.58 4.34 -10.52
N VAL A 82 -13.19 3.17 -10.38
CA VAL A 82 -12.90 2.24 -9.28
C VAL A 82 -11.41 1.86 -9.32
N GLY A 83 -10.75 1.90 -8.18
CA GLY A 83 -9.32 1.64 -8.05
C GLY A 83 -8.40 2.86 -8.25
N HIS A 84 -8.93 4.03 -8.71
CA HIS A 84 -8.16 5.28 -8.65
C HIS A 84 -7.83 5.65 -7.21
N ILE A 85 -6.61 6.11 -6.96
CA ILE A 85 -6.24 6.69 -5.67
C ILE A 85 -6.69 8.14 -5.64
N VAL A 86 -7.41 8.50 -4.60
CA VAL A 86 -7.92 9.86 -4.41
C VAL A 86 -7.59 10.40 -3.04
N ARG A 87 -7.41 11.72 -2.98
CA ARG A 87 -7.39 12.50 -1.75
C ARG A 87 -8.68 13.29 -1.65
N LEU A 88 -9.41 13.10 -0.57
CA LEU A 88 -10.66 13.79 -0.30
C LEU A 88 -10.47 14.80 0.82
N GLN A 89 -11.01 16.02 0.64
CA GLN A 89 -11.33 16.91 1.76
C GLN A 89 -12.84 16.84 1.97
N ALA A 90 -13.26 16.33 3.12
CA ALA A 90 -14.66 16.09 3.43
C ALA A 90 -15.11 16.81 4.70
N GLU A 91 -16.39 17.07 4.79
CA GLU A 91 -17.08 17.49 6.01
C GLU A 91 -18.01 16.36 6.46
N VAL A 92 -17.91 16.01 7.73
CA VAL A 92 -18.76 15.00 8.36
C VAL A 92 -19.65 15.70 9.38
N ASP A 93 -20.97 15.50 9.28
CA ASP A 93 -21.94 16.07 10.20
C ASP A 93 -22.03 15.28 11.52
N ASP A 94 -22.82 15.78 12.47
CA ASP A 94 -23.05 15.17 13.78
C ASP A 94 -23.82 13.82 13.71
N LYS A 95 -24.33 13.44 12.53
CA LYS A 95 -25.00 12.17 12.28
C LYS A 95 -24.11 11.17 11.53
N GLY A 96 -22.90 11.60 11.14
CA GLY A 96 -21.95 10.80 10.39
C GLY A 96 -22.15 10.84 8.87
N ALA A 97 -23.00 11.74 8.34
CA ALA A 97 -23.09 11.92 6.89
C ALA A 97 -21.88 12.71 6.39
N ALA A 98 -21.16 12.15 5.43
CA ALA A 98 -19.96 12.72 4.86
C ALA A 98 -20.25 13.37 3.50
N SER A 99 -19.69 14.57 3.27
CA SER A 99 -19.76 15.27 1.98
C SER A 99 -18.37 15.74 1.57
N ALA A 100 -17.93 15.38 0.38
CA ALA A 100 -16.68 15.85 -0.18
C ALA A 100 -16.80 17.32 -0.61
N LYS A 101 -15.76 18.10 -0.38
CA LYS A 101 -15.58 19.46 -0.90
C LYS A 101 -14.60 19.46 -2.07
N LEU A 102 -13.62 18.60 -2.00
CA LEU A 102 -12.57 18.43 -3.01
C LEU A 102 -12.29 16.94 -3.15
N VAL A 103 -12.16 16.50 -4.39
CA VAL A 103 -11.69 15.15 -4.76
C VAL A 103 -10.52 15.37 -5.70
N GLU A 104 -9.33 14.97 -5.29
CA GLU A 104 -8.11 15.03 -6.09
C GLU A 104 -7.68 13.60 -6.42
N GLN A 105 -7.54 13.30 -7.69
CA GLN A 105 -7.05 12.02 -8.19
C GLN A 105 -5.65 12.23 -8.75
N HIS A 106 -4.73 11.34 -8.37
CA HIS A 106 -3.37 11.29 -8.88
C HIS A 106 -3.04 9.86 -9.29
N ARG A 107 -2.42 9.72 -10.46
CA ARG A 107 -1.81 8.45 -10.86
C ARG A 107 -0.47 8.28 -10.17
N LEU A 108 -0.02 7.04 -10.07
CA LEU A 108 1.29 6.73 -9.50
C LEU A 108 2.38 6.83 -10.55
N LEU A 109 2.08 6.38 -11.78
CA LEU A 109 2.98 6.49 -12.91
C LEU A 109 2.24 6.37 -14.25
N GLN A 110 2.84 6.91 -15.31
CA GLN A 110 2.43 6.75 -16.70
C GLN A 110 3.64 6.54 -17.59
N GLY A 111 3.54 5.60 -18.52
CA GLY A 111 4.65 5.38 -19.47
C GLY A 111 4.45 4.19 -20.39
N GLU A 112 5.52 3.88 -21.12
CA GLU A 112 5.57 2.71 -21.99
C GLU A 112 5.91 1.45 -21.19
N VAL A 113 5.25 0.35 -21.49
CA VAL A 113 5.54 -0.98 -20.95
C VAL A 113 6.82 -1.51 -21.58
N GLU A 114 7.84 -1.74 -20.76
CA GLU A 114 9.16 -2.21 -21.18
C GLU A 114 9.32 -3.73 -21.06
N ALA A 115 8.66 -4.32 -20.07
CA ALA A 115 8.67 -5.77 -19.84
C ALA A 115 7.39 -6.21 -19.13
N VAL A 116 6.97 -7.45 -19.40
CA VAL A 116 5.88 -8.14 -18.68
C VAL A 116 6.42 -9.47 -18.20
N ASP A 117 6.34 -9.73 -16.91
CA ASP A 117 6.66 -11.01 -16.27
C ASP A 117 5.38 -11.55 -15.62
N ALA A 118 4.61 -12.30 -16.39
CA ALA A 118 3.35 -12.87 -15.93
C ALA A 118 3.58 -13.83 -14.75
N ALA A 119 4.69 -14.59 -14.76
CA ALA A 119 5.02 -15.53 -13.69
C ALA A 119 5.31 -14.84 -12.35
N ALA A 120 5.90 -13.66 -12.39
CA ALA A 120 6.14 -12.84 -11.20
C ALA A 120 4.93 -11.95 -10.84
N GLY A 121 3.93 -11.83 -11.73
CA GLY A 121 2.84 -10.86 -11.58
C GLY A 121 3.35 -9.43 -11.62
N THR A 122 4.32 -9.13 -12.51
CA THR A 122 4.92 -7.80 -12.59
C THR A 122 4.99 -7.27 -14.01
N VAL A 123 4.89 -5.96 -14.14
CA VAL A 123 5.14 -5.24 -15.38
C VAL A 123 6.13 -4.10 -15.12
N THR A 124 7.04 -3.83 -16.06
CA THR A 124 7.93 -2.68 -15.97
C THR A 124 7.40 -1.58 -16.85
N VAL A 125 7.15 -0.41 -16.27
CA VAL A 125 6.61 0.78 -16.95
C VAL A 125 7.53 1.96 -16.64
N ALA A 126 8.04 2.60 -17.67
CA ALA A 126 8.96 3.76 -17.53
C ALA A 126 10.07 3.52 -16.48
N GLY A 127 10.70 2.33 -16.52
CA GLY A 127 11.77 1.94 -15.60
C GLY A 127 11.34 1.62 -14.18
N GLN A 128 10.03 1.61 -13.87
CA GLN A 128 9.48 1.27 -12.56
C GLN A 128 8.93 -0.15 -12.57
N SER A 129 9.17 -0.91 -11.49
CA SER A 129 8.51 -2.20 -11.26
C SER A 129 7.09 -1.94 -10.76
N VAL A 130 6.13 -2.56 -11.41
CA VAL A 130 4.71 -2.52 -11.03
C VAL A 130 4.25 -3.93 -10.71
N ARG A 131 3.81 -4.13 -9.48
CA ARG A 131 3.21 -5.37 -9.03
C ARG A 131 1.72 -5.37 -9.36
N VAL A 132 1.28 -6.47 -9.94
CA VAL A 132 -0.11 -6.75 -10.30
C VAL A 132 -0.56 -7.97 -9.51
N ASP A 133 -1.72 -7.92 -8.91
CA ASP A 133 -2.32 -9.04 -8.18
C ASP A 133 -3.80 -9.25 -8.54
N ASP A 134 -4.46 -10.18 -7.86
CA ASP A 134 -5.86 -10.52 -8.11
C ASP A 134 -6.85 -9.37 -7.80
N ASP A 135 -6.43 -8.34 -7.06
CA ASP A 135 -7.24 -7.17 -6.72
C ASP A 135 -6.99 -5.97 -7.67
N THR A 136 -6.05 -6.08 -8.61
CA THR A 136 -5.80 -5.05 -9.62
C THR A 136 -6.95 -5.02 -10.64
N SER A 137 -7.60 -3.87 -10.82
CA SER A 137 -8.58 -3.63 -11.87
C SER A 137 -7.89 -3.23 -13.17
N PHE A 138 -8.50 -3.55 -14.31
CA PHE A 138 -7.99 -3.19 -15.62
C PHE A 138 -9.05 -2.43 -16.42
N ASP A 139 -8.57 -1.48 -17.25
CA ASP A 139 -9.40 -0.80 -18.22
C ASP A 139 -9.96 -1.78 -19.25
N ASP A 140 -11.20 -1.54 -19.72
CA ASP A 140 -11.85 -2.37 -20.75
C ASP A 140 -11.13 -2.36 -22.11
N ALA A 141 -10.29 -1.35 -22.35
CA ALA A 141 -9.42 -1.30 -23.52
C ALA A 141 -8.27 -2.30 -23.45
N ILE A 142 -7.92 -2.81 -22.25
CA ILE A 142 -6.89 -3.84 -22.06
C ILE A 142 -7.53 -5.22 -22.30
N PRO A 143 -7.08 -5.96 -23.34
CA PRO A 143 -7.67 -7.26 -23.65
C PRO A 143 -7.65 -8.22 -22.45
N GLN A 144 -8.71 -9.00 -22.29
CA GLN A 144 -8.87 -9.99 -21.20
C GLN A 144 -8.99 -9.39 -19.79
N GLY A 145 -9.01 -8.04 -19.64
CA GLY A 145 -9.11 -7.41 -18.32
C GLY A 145 -8.05 -7.88 -17.31
N SER A 146 -6.84 -8.19 -17.77
CA SER A 146 -5.79 -8.80 -16.96
C SER A 146 -4.39 -8.48 -17.47
N LEU A 147 -3.36 -8.82 -16.68
CA LEU A 147 -1.95 -8.67 -17.07
C LEU A 147 -1.62 -9.39 -18.40
N ALA A 148 -2.31 -10.48 -18.73
CA ALA A 148 -2.13 -11.19 -20.00
C ALA A 148 -2.52 -10.35 -21.24
N GLY A 149 -3.33 -9.31 -21.06
CA GLY A 149 -3.68 -8.36 -22.13
C GLY A 149 -2.69 -7.23 -22.30
N VAL A 150 -1.73 -7.08 -21.40
CA VAL A 150 -0.71 -6.01 -21.46
C VAL A 150 0.50 -6.51 -22.25
N SER A 151 0.96 -5.70 -23.19
CA SER A 151 2.10 -6.03 -24.07
C SER A 151 3.21 -5.00 -24.00
N VAL A 152 4.45 -5.44 -24.25
CA VAL A 152 5.59 -4.53 -24.39
C VAL A 152 5.33 -3.53 -25.53
N GLY A 153 5.52 -2.25 -25.24
CA GLY A 153 5.24 -1.14 -26.15
C GLY A 153 3.86 -0.49 -25.95
N ASP A 154 2.96 -1.10 -25.16
CA ASP A 154 1.73 -0.43 -24.74
C ASP A 154 2.07 0.77 -23.86
N ARG A 155 1.21 1.79 -23.89
CA ARG A 155 1.30 2.90 -22.96
C ARG A 155 0.17 2.79 -21.96
N VAL A 156 0.54 2.83 -20.68
CA VAL A 156 -0.40 2.63 -19.58
C VAL A 156 -0.27 3.71 -18.52
N GLU A 157 -1.38 3.94 -17.84
CA GLU A 157 -1.47 4.67 -16.58
C GLU A 157 -1.66 3.66 -15.45
N VAL A 158 -0.95 3.87 -14.35
CA VAL A 158 -1.00 2.99 -13.19
C VAL A 158 -1.40 3.80 -11.96
N HIS A 159 -2.46 3.36 -11.31
CA HIS A 159 -2.92 3.85 -10.02
C HIS A 159 -2.58 2.81 -8.97
N GLY A 160 -2.24 3.25 -7.77
CA GLY A 160 -1.86 2.32 -6.72
C GLY A 160 -1.04 2.95 -5.62
N PHE A 161 -0.33 2.12 -4.87
CA PHE A 161 0.48 2.52 -3.74
C PHE A 161 1.95 2.17 -3.96
N SER A 162 2.86 3.06 -3.53
CA SER A 162 4.29 2.75 -3.51
C SER A 162 4.65 1.88 -2.32
N SER A 163 5.49 0.86 -2.55
CA SER A 163 6.09 0.06 -1.50
C SER A 163 7.24 0.78 -0.80
N SER A 164 7.78 0.19 0.26
CA SER A 164 8.97 0.70 0.96
C SER A 164 10.23 0.77 0.07
N THR A 165 10.25 0.06 -1.04
CA THR A 165 11.36 0.04 -2.02
C THR A 165 11.09 0.90 -3.26
N GLY A 166 9.91 1.53 -3.35
CA GLY A 166 9.48 2.29 -4.51
C GLY A 166 8.86 1.43 -5.62
N GLU A 167 8.63 0.12 -5.40
CA GLU A 167 7.83 -0.69 -6.31
C GLU A 167 6.36 -0.24 -6.25
N ALA A 168 5.72 -0.08 -7.39
CA ALA A 168 4.31 0.25 -7.48
C ALA A 168 3.45 -1.01 -7.25
N HIS A 169 2.44 -0.93 -6.37
CA HIS A 169 1.39 -1.94 -6.23
C HIS A 169 0.13 -1.40 -6.89
N ALA A 170 -0.22 -1.93 -8.05
CA ALA A 170 -1.32 -1.43 -8.84
C ALA A 170 -2.68 -1.77 -8.22
N THR A 171 -3.53 -0.75 -8.06
CA THR A 171 -4.96 -0.91 -7.78
C THR A 171 -5.78 -0.89 -9.08
N ARG A 172 -5.26 -0.16 -10.11
CA ARG A 172 -5.83 -0.11 -11.44
C ARG A 172 -4.75 0.16 -12.48
N ILE A 173 -4.88 -0.47 -13.65
CA ILE A 173 -4.06 -0.20 -14.85
C ILE A 173 -5.01 0.18 -15.99
N GLU A 174 -4.75 1.33 -16.61
CA GLU A 174 -5.52 1.85 -17.73
C GLU A 174 -4.66 2.02 -18.96
N GLN A 175 -5.27 1.96 -20.12
CA GLN A 175 -4.58 2.33 -21.36
C GLN A 175 -4.51 3.86 -21.45
N ALA A 176 -3.30 4.41 -21.59
CA ALA A 176 -3.12 5.84 -21.74
C ALA A 176 -3.81 6.37 -23.02
N GLU A 177 -4.26 7.62 -22.98
CA GLU A 177 -4.95 8.27 -24.10
C GLU A 177 -4.12 8.20 -25.40
N PRO A 178 -4.74 7.89 -26.54
CA PRO A 178 -4.05 7.79 -27.82
C PRO A 178 -3.28 9.07 -28.17
N GLY A 179 -1.96 8.96 -28.28
CA GLY A 179 -1.07 10.07 -28.63
C GLY A 179 -0.55 10.87 -27.44
N ASP A 180 -0.91 10.51 -26.23
CA ASP A 180 -0.25 11.01 -25.05
C ASP A 180 1.14 10.37 -24.92
N LEU A 181 2.18 11.21 -24.91
CA LEU A 181 3.57 10.81 -24.79
C LEU A 181 4.16 11.19 -23.43
N GLU A 182 3.35 11.66 -22.51
CA GLU A 182 3.79 12.02 -21.18
C GLU A 182 4.29 10.81 -20.42
N VAL A 183 5.44 10.97 -19.79
CA VAL A 183 5.99 10.03 -18.83
C VAL A 183 5.93 10.71 -17.48
N GLU A 184 5.27 10.08 -16.55
CA GLU A 184 5.21 10.50 -15.16
C GLU A 184 5.62 9.35 -14.26
N VAL A 185 6.52 9.60 -13.36
CA VAL A 185 6.95 8.59 -12.38
C VAL A 185 7.10 9.23 -11.01
N LYS A 186 6.66 8.51 -9.98
CA LYS A 186 6.84 8.88 -8.58
C LYS A 186 7.76 7.87 -7.90
N GLY A 187 8.69 8.37 -7.11
CA GLY A 187 9.59 7.49 -6.38
C GLY A 187 10.79 8.20 -5.76
N PRO A 188 11.60 7.46 -4.98
CA PRO A 188 12.76 8.02 -4.32
C PRO A 188 13.89 8.35 -5.31
N VAL A 189 14.50 9.51 -5.13
CA VAL A 189 15.73 9.91 -5.84
C VAL A 189 16.88 9.01 -5.43
N GLY A 190 17.54 8.43 -6.42
CA GLY A 190 18.78 7.68 -6.23
C GLY A 190 19.87 8.13 -7.18
N SER A 191 21.12 7.80 -6.88
CA SER A 191 22.27 8.08 -7.74
C SER A 191 22.39 9.55 -8.19
N LEU A 192 22.07 10.49 -7.30
CA LEU A 192 22.04 11.92 -7.62
C LEU A 192 23.42 12.45 -8.02
N ASP A 193 23.54 12.98 -9.24
CA ASP A 193 24.65 13.83 -9.69
C ASP A 193 24.18 15.28 -9.85
N SER A 194 24.34 16.08 -8.81
CA SER A 194 23.92 17.48 -8.80
C SER A 194 24.73 18.37 -9.75
N VAL A 195 25.91 17.91 -10.20
CA VAL A 195 26.75 18.65 -11.18
C VAL A 195 26.27 18.36 -12.61
N ALA A 196 26.06 17.09 -12.94
CA ALA A 196 25.50 16.68 -14.22
C ALA A 196 23.99 16.95 -14.33
N LYS A 197 23.32 17.29 -13.22
CA LYS A 197 21.86 17.48 -13.16
C LYS A 197 21.09 16.23 -13.55
N ARG A 198 21.49 15.08 -13.03
CA ARG A 198 20.88 13.77 -13.27
C ARG A 198 20.67 13.00 -11.99
N PHE A 199 19.63 12.20 -11.95
CA PHE A 199 19.36 11.21 -10.89
C PHE A 199 18.60 10.02 -11.47
N GLN A 200 18.34 9.01 -10.63
CA GLN A 200 17.46 7.87 -10.96
C GLN A 200 16.20 7.90 -10.12
N VAL A 201 15.09 7.47 -10.74
CA VAL A 201 13.88 6.99 -10.04
C VAL A 201 13.69 5.56 -10.51
N GLY A 202 13.74 4.58 -9.59
CA GLY A 202 13.82 3.18 -9.97
C GLY A 202 15.01 2.89 -10.88
N SER A 203 14.77 2.37 -12.09
CA SER A 203 15.82 2.19 -13.11
C SER A 203 15.87 3.33 -14.14
N LEU A 204 14.92 4.27 -14.11
CA LEU A 204 14.85 5.40 -15.05
C LEU A 204 15.87 6.47 -14.69
N TRP A 205 16.76 6.80 -15.63
CA TRP A 205 17.59 8.00 -15.54
C TRP A 205 16.79 9.25 -15.92
N VAL A 206 16.97 10.31 -15.14
CA VAL A 206 16.29 11.61 -15.31
C VAL A 206 17.32 12.71 -15.46
N ASP A 207 17.24 13.49 -16.53
CA ASP A 207 17.98 14.74 -16.73
C ASP A 207 17.06 15.91 -16.38
N TYR A 208 17.35 16.58 -15.26
CA TYR A 208 16.58 17.73 -14.79
C TYR A 208 17.25 19.07 -15.05
N SER A 209 18.24 19.11 -15.98
CA SER A 209 19.01 20.32 -16.28
C SER A 209 18.16 21.50 -16.78
N THR A 210 17.00 21.22 -17.39
CA THR A 210 16.05 22.21 -17.93
C THR A 210 14.67 22.14 -17.29
N ALA A 211 14.47 21.27 -16.31
CA ALA A 211 13.20 21.07 -15.64
C ALA A 211 12.81 22.25 -14.73
N ALA A 212 11.52 22.49 -14.58
CA ALA A 212 10.99 23.21 -13.42
C ALA A 212 11.21 22.33 -12.18
N VAL A 213 11.82 22.89 -11.15
CA VAL A 213 12.11 22.17 -9.88
C VAL A 213 11.45 22.93 -8.76
N ASP A 214 10.47 22.32 -8.09
CA ASP A 214 9.66 22.95 -7.05
C ASP A 214 9.42 22.02 -5.85
N GLY A 215 8.90 22.58 -4.75
CA GLY A 215 8.68 21.87 -3.49
C GLY A 215 9.94 21.73 -2.60
N PHE A 216 11.13 21.84 -3.13
CA PHE A 216 12.38 21.61 -2.39
C PHE A 216 12.80 22.81 -1.56
N GLY A 217 13.42 22.51 -0.40
CA GLY A 217 14.07 23.54 0.42
C GLY A 217 15.34 24.11 -0.21
N PRO A 218 16.06 25.01 0.50
CA PRO A 218 17.29 25.65 -0.01
C PRO A 218 18.41 24.69 -0.42
N SER A 219 18.38 23.45 0.04
CA SER A 219 19.36 22.40 -0.30
C SER A 219 19.15 21.81 -1.68
N GLY A 220 17.99 22.04 -2.30
CA GLY A 220 17.59 21.41 -3.55
C GLY A 220 17.34 19.91 -3.40
N ILE A 221 17.34 19.17 -4.52
CA ILE A 221 17.11 17.73 -4.58
C ILE A 221 18.22 16.98 -3.83
N GLY A 222 17.85 15.99 -3.02
CA GLY A 222 18.72 15.08 -2.27
C GLY A 222 18.44 13.60 -2.59
N ASP A 223 19.43 12.73 -2.38
CA ASP A 223 19.18 11.28 -2.44
C ASP A 223 18.17 10.88 -1.37
N GLY A 224 17.15 10.11 -1.77
CA GLY A 224 16.08 9.63 -0.91
C GLY A 224 14.87 10.57 -0.83
N ASP A 225 14.92 11.77 -1.44
CA ASP A 225 13.72 12.59 -1.59
C ASP A 225 12.69 11.83 -2.46
N PHE A 226 11.46 11.80 -2.05
CA PHE A 226 10.38 11.23 -2.86
C PHE A 226 9.90 12.31 -3.83
N VAL A 227 9.96 12.03 -5.13
CA VAL A 227 9.71 13.02 -6.18
C VAL A 227 8.72 12.52 -7.20
N GLU A 228 7.95 13.45 -7.75
CA GLU A 228 7.26 13.31 -9.02
C GLU A 228 8.11 13.89 -10.15
N VAL A 229 8.24 13.15 -11.23
CA VAL A 229 8.97 13.54 -12.43
C VAL A 229 8.07 13.43 -13.65
N GLU A 230 7.93 14.52 -14.36
CA GLU A 230 7.20 14.57 -15.62
C GLU A 230 8.16 14.85 -16.80
N GLY A 231 7.87 14.26 -17.96
CA GLY A 231 8.62 14.52 -19.19
C GLY A 231 7.98 13.85 -20.39
N ARG A 232 8.46 14.22 -21.62
CA ARG A 232 7.93 13.66 -22.88
C ARG A 232 9.02 13.22 -23.83
N GLU A 233 10.26 13.57 -23.55
CA GLU A 233 11.40 13.36 -24.45
C GLU A 233 12.45 12.48 -23.78
N PHE A 234 12.92 11.48 -24.51
CA PHE A 234 14.07 10.68 -24.11
C PHE A 234 15.32 11.09 -24.87
N LEU A 235 16.44 11.16 -24.17
CA LEU A 235 17.76 11.32 -24.80
C LEU A 235 18.17 10.01 -25.48
N ALA A 236 19.20 10.06 -26.32
CA ALA A 236 19.67 8.90 -27.08
C ALA A 236 20.16 7.72 -26.21
N ASP A 237 20.47 7.98 -24.95
CA ASP A 237 20.90 6.97 -23.96
C ASP A 237 19.73 6.42 -23.11
N GLY A 238 18.48 6.78 -23.45
CA GLY A 238 17.28 6.36 -22.71
C GLY A 238 16.98 7.18 -21.45
N THR A 239 17.74 8.27 -21.20
CA THR A 239 17.46 9.19 -20.09
C THR A 239 16.22 10.02 -20.39
N LEU A 240 15.27 10.10 -19.47
CA LEU A 240 14.13 11.02 -19.56
C LEU A 240 14.61 12.45 -19.35
N LYS A 241 14.28 13.33 -20.29
CA LYS A 241 14.46 14.77 -20.14
C LYS A 241 13.24 15.33 -19.41
N ALA A 242 13.41 15.60 -18.13
CA ALA A 242 12.32 16.09 -17.29
C ALA A 242 11.89 17.50 -17.72
N SER A 243 10.59 17.71 -17.75
CA SER A 243 9.93 19.02 -17.82
C SER A 243 9.70 19.60 -16.43
N ARG A 244 9.36 18.73 -15.46
CA ARG A 244 9.13 19.09 -14.07
C ARG A 244 9.74 18.04 -13.13
N VAL A 245 10.21 18.48 -11.98
CA VAL A 245 10.56 17.64 -10.84
C VAL A 245 9.97 18.31 -9.61
N HIS A 246 9.00 17.68 -8.98
CA HIS A 246 8.32 18.14 -7.78
C HIS A 246 8.68 17.26 -6.60
N LEU A 247 8.91 17.87 -5.41
CA LEU A 247 9.03 17.11 -4.17
C LEU A 247 7.64 16.70 -3.73
N GLU A 248 7.35 15.41 -3.76
CA GLU A 248 6.13 14.88 -3.21
C GLU A 248 6.21 14.86 -1.68
N ASP A 249 5.26 15.50 -1.05
CA ASP A 249 5.01 15.38 0.39
C ASP A 249 3.73 14.56 0.56
N ASP A 250 3.89 13.23 0.63
CA ASP A 250 2.77 12.29 0.80
C ASP A 250 2.04 12.48 2.15
N GLY A 251 2.54 13.39 3.00
CA GLY A 251 1.91 13.72 4.27
C GLY A 251 0.57 14.42 4.10
N ILE A 252 -0.37 14.09 4.98
CA ILE A 252 -1.65 14.80 5.05
C ILE A 252 -1.42 16.21 5.58
N GLU A 253 -1.59 17.22 4.72
CA GLU A 253 -1.58 18.61 5.15
C GLU A 253 -2.82 18.91 5.98
N GLY A 254 -2.67 19.05 7.28
CA GLY A 254 -3.74 19.39 8.21
C GLY A 254 -3.22 20.08 9.46
N GLN A 255 -4.10 20.82 10.13
CA GLN A 255 -3.79 21.39 11.44
C GLN A 255 -3.96 20.31 12.52
N GLY A 256 -3.21 20.41 13.61
CA GLY A 256 -3.42 19.54 14.76
C GLY A 256 -4.90 19.54 15.20
N GLY A 257 -5.47 18.34 15.35
CA GLY A 257 -6.89 18.14 15.62
C GLY A 257 -7.75 17.82 14.38
N THR A 258 -7.19 17.87 13.17
CA THR A 258 -7.88 17.41 11.95
C THR A 258 -8.01 15.89 11.98
N GLU A 259 -9.20 15.36 11.74
CA GLU A 259 -9.40 13.92 11.52
C GLU A 259 -8.83 13.54 10.16
N ALA A 260 -8.17 12.40 10.10
CA ALA A 260 -7.57 11.92 8.88
C ALA A 260 -7.63 10.39 8.80
N GLU A 261 -7.68 9.91 7.57
CA GLU A 261 -7.65 8.50 7.23
C GLU A 261 -6.72 8.32 6.03
N VAL A 262 -5.83 7.33 6.11
CA VAL A 262 -4.91 7.00 5.03
C VAL A 262 -4.91 5.50 4.80
N GLU A 263 -5.16 5.10 3.56
CA GLU A 263 -4.93 3.75 3.08
C GLU A 263 -3.62 3.71 2.29
N GLY A 264 -2.86 2.64 2.46
CA GLY A 264 -1.66 2.40 1.69
C GLY A 264 -0.78 1.31 2.27
N LEU A 265 0.41 1.16 1.70
CA LEU A 265 1.43 0.27 2.22
C LEU A 265 2.20 0.94 3.35
N VAL A 266 2.67 0.14 4.30
CA VAL A 266 3.61 0.62 5.32
C VAL A 266 4.97 0.86 4.65
N THR A 267 5.32 2.12 4.41
CA THR A 267 6.53 2.52 3.66
C THR A 267 7.77 2.65 4.54
N ARG A 268 7.60 2.89 5.85
CA ARG A 268 8.65 2.90 6.86
C ARG A 268 8.15 2.21 8.12
N PHE A 269 8.97 1.40 8.77
CA PHE A 269 8.59 0.73 10.01
C PHE A 269 9.75 0.70 11.01
N VAL A 270 9.59 1.34 12.14
CA VAL A 270 10.52 1.30 13.29
C VAL A 270 9.88 0.50 14.43
N SER A 271 8.61 0.76 14.70
CA SER A 271 7.80 0.06 15.69
C SER A 271 6.32 0.34 15.44
N ALA A 272 5.42 -0.35 16.14
CA ALA A 272 3.98 -0.06 16.06
C ALA A 272 3.60 1.38 16.48
N THR A 273 4.50 2.11 17.16
CA THR A 273 4.29 3.51 17.56
C THR A 273 5.13 4.50 16.74
N ASP A 274 5.79 4.05 15.68
CA ASP A 274 6.63 4.86 14.80
C ASP A 274 6.76 4.16 13.44
N PHE A 275 5.87 4.47 12.53
CA PHE A 275 5.84 3.94 11.17
C PHE A 275 5.14 4.92 10.23
N ASP A 276 5.25 4.70 8.92
CA ASP A 276 4.58 5.51 7.91
C ASP A 276 3.68 4.63 7.04
N VAL A 277 2.51 5.15 6.68
CA VAL A 277 1.58 4.55 5.73
C VAL A 277 1.47 5.50 4.54
N ALA A 278 1.82 5.04 3.34
CA ALA A 278 1.87 5.89 2.13
C ALA A 278 2.56 7.24 2.42
N GLY A 279 3.73 7.22 3.06
CA GLY A 279 4.46 8.45 3.44
C GLY A 279 3.96 9.18 4.68
N GLN A 280 2.68 9.04 5.07
CA GLN A 280 2.13 9.68 6.26
C GLN A 280 2.69 9.08 7.54
N ASN A 281 3.28 9.89 8.41
CA ASN A 281 3.72 9.46 9.74
C ASN A 281 2.53 9.03 10.60
N VAL A 282 2.60 7.83 11.18
CA VAL A 282 1.54 7.23 12.01
C VAL A 282 2.11 6.77 13.35
N THR A 283 1.35 7.00 14.40
CA THR A 283 1.61 6.43 15.73
C THR A 283 0.37 5.76 16.28
N THR A 284 0.56 4.66 17.01
CA THR A 284 -0.54 4.01 17.74
C THR A 284 -0.42 4.21 19.23
N THR A 285 -1.51 3.99 19.94
CA THR A 285 -1.61 4.06 21.40
C THR A 285 -2.16 2.77 21.98
N GLY A 286 -2.21 2.64 23.30
CA GLY A 286 -2.89 1.52 23.95
C GLY A 286 -4.40 1.48 23.73
N ALA A 287 -5.00 2.53 23.15
CA ALA A 287 -6.43 2.60 22.82
C ALA A 287 -6.71 2.33 21.33
N THR A 288 -5.67 2.20 20.48
CA THR A 288 -5.83 1.92 19.05
C THR A 288 -6.47 0.54 18.86
N VAL A 289 -7.54 0.50 18.05
CA VAL A 289 -8.26 -0.73 17.70
C VAL A 289 -7.65 -1.30 16.41
N TYR A 290 -7.43 -2.62 16.39
CA TYR A 290 -6.94 -3.33 15.20
C TYR A 290 -8.06 -4.21 14.64
N SER A 291 -8.19 -4.24 13.31
CA SER A 291 -9.11 -5.13 12.59
C SER A 291 -8.37 -5.84 11.44
N GLY A 292 -8.77 -7.06 11.13
CA GLY A 292 -8.10 -7.89 10.13
C GLY A 292 -6.71 -8.42 10.52
N GLY A 293 -6.13 -7.90 11.62
CA GLY A 293 -4.81 -8.24 12.15
C GLY A 293 -4.59 -7.67 13.55
N SER A 294 -3.33 -7.55 13.96
CA SER A 294 -2.90 -7.04 15.27
C SER A 294 -1.65 -6.16 15.13
N ALA A 295 -1.22 -5.50 16.20
CA ALA A 295 0.03 -4.73 16.21
C ALA A 295 1.27 -5.56 15.83
N ALA A 296 1.25 -6.88 16.02
CA ALA A 296 2.35 -7.77 15.64
C ALA A 296 2.43 -8.03 14.13
N ASP A 297 1.36 -7.73 13.40
CA ASP A 297 1.28 -7.92 11.94
C ASP A 297 1.73 -6.66 11.18
N LEU A 298 1.92 -5.52 11.89
CA LEU A 298 2.50 -4.31 11.30
C LEU A 298 3.97 -4.56 10.91
N LYS A 299 4.26 -4.36 9.64
CA LYS A 299 5.59 -4.52 9.04
C LYS A 299 5.66 -3.74 7.74
N LEU A 300 6.85 -3.56 7.18
CA LEU A 300 7.02 -3.02 5.83
C LEU A 300 6.13 -3.75 4.81
N ASP A 301 5.57 -2.99 3.90
CA ASP A 301 4.71 -3.42 2.78
C ASP A 301 3.40 -4.12 3.22
N ALA A 302 3.03 -4.05 4.51
CA ALA A 302 1.68 -4.41 4.92
C ALA A 302 0.69 -3.33 4.42
N GLN A 303 -0.37 -3.74 3.72
CA GLN A 303 -1.43 -2.82 3.33
C GLN A 303 -2.39 -2.59 4.50
N VAL A 304 -2.55 -1.35 4.87
CA VAL A 304 -3.38 -0.94 6.01
C VAL A 304 -4.15 0.35 5.70
N GLU A 305 -5.24 0.52 6.40
CA GLU A 305 -5.98 1.77 6.56
C GLU A 305 -5.75 2.25 8.00
N ALA A 306 -5.26 3.47 8.17
CA ALA A 306 -5.04 4.11 9.45
C ALA A 306 -5.99 5.31 9.60
N GLU A 307 -6.90 5.25 10.58
CA GLU A 307 -7.86 6.31 10.91
C GLU A 307 -7.49 6.94 12.25
N GLY A 308 -7.52 8.26 12.34
CA GLY A 308 -7.17 8.94 13.58
C GLY A 308 -7.27 10.47 13.51
N THR A 309 -6.42 11.13 14.27
CA THR A 309 -6.36 12.59 14.35
C THR A 309 -4.92 13.05 14.24
N LEU A 310 -4.66 14.06 13.42
CA LEU A 310 -3.35 14.68 13.31
C LEU A 310 -2.97 15.40 14.60
N ASP A 311 -1.76 15.17 15.08
CA ASP A 311 -1.18 15.96 16.16
C ASP A 311 -0.62 17.31 15.65
N ALA A 312 -0.07 18.13 16.54
CA ALA A 312 0.50 19.42 16.17
C ALA A 312 1.78 19.30 15.30
N GLY A 313 2.34 18.12 15.17
CA GLY A 313 3.53 17.80 14.35
C GLY A 313 3.17 17.16 13.00
N GLY A 314 1.87 16.97 12.69
CA GLY A 314 1.41 16.31 11.48
C GLY A 314 1.42 14.77 11.57
N THR A 315 1.71 14.19 12.74
CA THR A 315 1.64 12.72 12.92
C THR A 315 0.19 12.28 13.12
N LEU A 316 -0.26 11.28 12.39
CA LEU A 316 -1.57 10.66 12.58
C LEU A 316 -1.55 9.77 13.83
N VAL A 317 -2.25 10.21 14.88
CA VAL A 317 -2.47 9.40 16.08
C VAL A 317 -3.63 8.47 15.82
N ALA A 318 -3.33 7.23 15.44
CA ALA A 318 -4.31 6.27 14.97
C ALA A 318 -5.24 5.80 16.10
N THR A 319 -6.54 5.92 15.88
CA THR A 319 -7.61 5.32 16.70
C THR A 319 -7.95 3.93 16.19
N LYS A 320 -7.78 3.67 14.89
CA LYS A 320 -8.02 2.38 14.23
C LYS A 320 -6.91 2.10 13.21
N ILE A 321 -6.51 0.83 13.12
CA ILE A 321 -5.71 0.26 12.03
C ILE A 321 -6.48 -0.95 11.48
N ALA A 322 -6.83 -0.91 10.20
CA ALA A 322 -7.45 -2.03 9.50
C ALA A 322 -6.47 -2.62 8.49
N PHE A 323 -6.18 -3.93 8.62
CA PHE A 323 -5.36 -4.64 7.63
C PHE A 323 -6.23 -5.01 6.44
N LYS A 324 -5.82 -4.62 5.26
CA LYS A 324 -6.43 -5.05 4.00
C LYS A 324 -5.90 -6.45 3.64
N ARG A 325 -6.75 -7.28 3.11
CA ARG A 325 -6.41 -8.64 2.69
C ARG A 325 -6.60 -8.75 1.19
N SER A 326 -5.57 -9.22 0.51
CA SER A 326 -5.67 -9.51 -0.91
C SER A 326 -6.57 -10.73 -1.17
N ALA A 327 -7.18 -10.76 -2.34
CA ALA A 327 -7.91 -11.91 -2.82
C ALA A 327 -7.02 -13.16 -2.90
N SER A 328 -7.62 -14.30 -2.70
CA SER A 328 -6.99 -15.62 -2.85
C SER A 328 -7.91 -16.63 -3.52
N VAL A 329 -9.10 -16.19 -3.88
CA VAL A 329 -10.12 -16.92 -4.63
C VAL A 329 -10.72 -15.99 -5.66
N GLY A 330 -10.74 -16.43 -6.91
CA GLY A 330 -11.44 -15.79 -8.02
C GLY A 330 -12.57 -16.70 -8.49
N LEU A 331 -13.68 -16.12 -8.93
CA LEU A 331 -14.75 -16.88 -9.58
C LEU A 331 -15.51 -16.01 -10.59
N ALA A 332 -15.96 -16.63 -11.67
CA ALA A 332 -16.80 -16.02 -12.67
C ALA A 332 -17.99 -16.94 -12.99
N ALA A 333 -19.20 -16.48 -12.70
CA ALA A 333 -20.42 -17.24 -12.96
C ALA A 333 -21.68 -16.39 -12.77
N ALA A 334 -22.84 -16.96 -13.11
CA ALA A 334 -24.12 -16.32 -12.89
C ALA A 334 -24.51 -16.24 -11.41
N VAL A 335 -25.11 -15.12 -11.01
CA VAL A 335 -25.69 -14.91 -9.68
C VAL A 335 -26.89 -15.82 -9.46
N GLU A 336 -26.86 -16.64 -8.42
CA GLU A 336 -27.93 -17.58 -8.07
C GLU A 336 -28.98 -16.98 -7.13
N PHE A 337 -28.56 -16.11 -6.23
CA PHE A 337 -29.41 -15.51 -5.18
C PHE A 337 -28.80 -14.20 -4.69
N ILE A 338 -29.63 -13.26 -4.26
CA ILE A 338 -29.23 -11.96 -3.71
C ILE A 338 -30.02 -11.72 -2.41
N ASP A 339 -29.33 -11.35 -1.34
CA ASP A 339 -29.92 -10.88 -0.09
C ASP A 339 -29.34 -9.48 0.25
N LEU A 340 -30.05 -8.44 -0.22
CA LEU A 340 -29.65 -7.05 0.01
C LEU A 340 -29.64 -6.70 1.51
N GLY A 341 -30.51 -7.34 2.32
CA GLY A 341 -30.59 -7.08 3.75
C GLY A 341 -29.38 -7.60 4.52
N ALA A 342 -28.75 -8.68 4.00
CA ALA A 342 -27.53 -9.27 4.56
C ALA A 342 -26.27 -8.82 3.83
N GLY A 343 -26.37 -8.05 2.72
CA GLY A 343 -25.23 -7.70 1.89
C GLY A 343 -24.53 -8.94 1.30
N THR A 344 -25.32 -9.93 0.82
CA THR A 344 -24.74 -11.18 0.32
C THR A 344 -25.37 -11.61 -1.01
N ILE A 345 -24.53 -12.24 -1.82
CA ILE A 345 -24.96 -12.95 -3.03
C ILE A 345 -24.54 -14.42 -2.96
N LYS A 346 -25.12 -15.25 -3.83
CA LYS A 346 -24.74 -16.65 -3.98
C LYS A 346 -24.26 -16.90 -5.40
N VAL A 347 -23.05 -17.43 -5.54
CA VAL A 347 -22.41 -17.75 -6.82
C VAL A 347 -21.64 -19.06 -6.65
N LEU A 348 -21.77 -19.99 -7.59
CA LEU A 348 -21.20 -21.35 -7.53
C LEU A 348 -21.47 -22.05 -6.17
N GLY A 349 -22.67 -21.84 -5.62
CA GLY A 349 -23.06 -22.40 -4.34
C GLY A 349 -22.41 -21.73 -3.11
N LEU A 350 -21.46 -20.82 -3.29
CA LEU A 350 -20.81 -20.06 -2.21
C LEU A 350 -21.66 -18.85 -1.81
N THR A 351 -21.65 -18.52 -0.54
CA THR A 351 -22.17 -17.24 -0.03
C THR A 351 -21.06 -16.20 -0.06
N ILE A 352 -21.25 -15.14 -0.81
CA ILE A 352 -20.28 -14.05 -0.97
C ILE A 352 -20.80 -12.85 -0.19
N VAL A 353 -19.99 -12.29 0.68
CA VAL A 353 -20.27 -11.02 1.36
C VAL A 353 -19.79 -9.89 0.46
N VAL A 354 -20.67 -8.96 0.19
CA VAL A 354 -20.37 -7.70 -0.47
C VAL A 354 -20.66 -6.60 0.54
N ASP A 355 -19.63 -5.91 0.97
CA ASP A 355 -19.74 -4.81 1.93
C ASP A 355 -19.21 -3.51 1.34
N SER A 356 -19.17 -2.45 2.13
CA SER A 356 -18.76 -1.14 1.65
C SER A 356 -17.29 -1.03 1.27
N SER A 357 -16.45 -2.00 1.65
CA SER A 357 -15.04 -2.09 1.24
C SER A 357 -14.83 -2.95 -0.01
N THR A 358 -15.89 -3.58 -0.54
CA THR A 358 -15.84 -4.31 -1.80
C THR A 358 -15.84 -3.33 -2.96
N ARG A 359 -14.82 -3.38 -3.82
CA ARG A 359 -14.81 -2.61 -5.07
C ARG A 359 -15.88 -3.15 -6.01
N GLN A 360 -16.73 -2.25 -6.51
CA GLN A 360 -17.87 -2.62 -7.34
C GLN A 360 -17.84 -1.86 -8.67
N GLU A 361 -17.84 -2.59 -9.79
CA GLU A 361 -17.76 -2.02 -11.14
C GLU A 361 -18.72 -2.74 -12.09
N ASP A 362 -19.29 -1.99 -13.05
CA ASP A 362 -20.14 -2.52 -14.12
C ASP A 362 -19.42 -2.50 -15.45
N LYS A 363 -18.97 -3.64 -15.91
CA LYS A 363 -18.31 -3.81 -17.20
C LYS A 363 -19.26 -4.31 -18.30
N GLU A 364 -20.50 -4.67 -17.96
CA GLU A 364 -21.52 -5.02 -18.93
C GLU A 364 -22.20 -3.79 -19.52
N GLY A 365 -22.52 -2.79 -18.69
CA GLY A 365 -23.32 -1.63 -19.05
C GLY A 365 -22.63 -0.28 -18.92
N ASP A 366 -21.36 -0.24 -18.50
CA ASP A 366 -20.60 1.00 -18.21
C ASP A 366 -21.33 1.93 -17.22
N ASP A 367 -22.13 1.38 -16.29
CA ASP A 367 -22.79 2.19 -15.27
C ASP A 367 -21.81 2.55 -14.15
N GLN A 368 -21.35 3.79 -14.17
CA GLN A 368 -20.44 4.30 -13.12
C GLN A 368 -21.02 4.18 -11.70
N PHE A 369 -22.36 4.21 -11.57
CA PHE A 369 -23.02 4.20 -10.26
C PHE A 369 -23.51 2.81 -9.84
N PHE A 370 -22.91 1.78 -10.39
CA PHE A 370 -23.26 0.39 -10.12
C PHE A 370 -23.00 0.01 -8.65
N ALA A 371 -23.98 -0.68 -8.06
CA ALA A 371 -23.91 -1.20 -6.70
C ALA A 371 -24.65 -2.55 -6.58
N LEU A 372 -24.51 -3.21 -5.43
CA LEU A 372 -25.12 -4.52 -5.17
C LEU A 372 -26.64 -4.57 -5.45
N ASP A 373 -27.38 -3.48 -5.26
CA ASP A 373 -28.83 -3.41 -5.50
C ASP A 373 -29.20 -3.30 -6.98
N ASP A 374 -28.25 -3.06 -7.87
CA ASP A 374 -28.42 -3.11 -9.32
C ASP A 374 -28.32 -4.52 -9.88
N LEU A 375 -27.67 -5.44 -9.15
CA LEU A 375 -27.57 -6.84 -9.56
C LEU A 375 -28.94 -7.55 -9.61
N ARG A 376 -29.04 -8.49 -10.54
CA ARG A 376 -30.18 -9.39 -10.70
C ARG A 376 -29.71 -10.85 -10.69
N VAL A 377 -30.56 -11.73 -10.23
CA VAL A 377 -30.36 -13.18 -10.39
C VAL A 377 -30.21 -13.51 -11.86
N GLY A 378 -29.12 -14.16 -12.21
CA GLY A 378 -28.78 -14.50 -13.59
C GLY A 378 -27.75 -13.58 -14.23
N ASP A 379 -27.46 -12.40 -13.65
CA ASP A 379 -26.34 -11.56 -14.09
C ASP A 379 -25.04 -12.33 -13.93
N TRP A 380 -24.13 -12.13 -14.87
CA TRP A 380 -22.79 -12.71 -14.80
C TRP A 380 -21.88 -11.80 -14.02
N VAL A 381 -21.12 -12.36 -13.09
CA VAL A 381 -20.20 -11.59 -12.24
C VAL A 381 -18.84 -12.24 -12.19
N GLU A 382 -17.80 -11.41 -12.17
CA GLU A 382 -16.47 -11.78 -11.74
C GLU A 382 -16.26 -11.29 -10.30
N ILE A 383 -15.78 -12.16 -9.42
CA ILE A 383 -15.58 -11.88 -8.01
C ILE A 383 -14.18 -12.28 -7.62
N ARG A 384 -13.48 -11.37 -6.93
CA ARG A 384 -12.24 -11.64 -6.21
C ARG A 384 -12.51 -11.53 -4.72
N GLY A 385 -11.83 -12.34 -3.91
CA GLY A 385 -12.03 -12.30 -2.46
C GLY A 385 -11.23 -13.37 -1.73
N TYR A 386 -11.50 -13.50 -0.45
CA TYR A 386 -10.83 -14.45 0.42
C TYR A 386 -11.85 -15.20 1.29
N PRO A 387 -11.51 -16.44 1.74
CA PRO A 387 -12.38 -17.19 2.64
C PRO A 387 -12.63 -16.44 3.95
N ASP A 388 -13.90 -16.39 4.38
CA ASP A 388 -14.25 -15.81 5.67
C ASP A 388 -13.56 -16.61 6.79
N PRO A 389 -12.68 -15.99 7.60
CA PRO A 389 -11.95 -16.70 8.66
C PRO A 389 -12.84 -17.22 9.78
N THR A 390 -14.10 -16.74 9.83
CA THR A 390 -15.06 -17.08 10.90
C THR A 390 -16.12 -18.07 10.48
N LEU A 391 -16.45 -18.13 9.17
CA LEU A 391 -17.54 -18.94 8.64
C LEU A 391 -17.10 -19.72 7.38
N SER A 392 -17.03 -21.05 7.51
CA SER A 392 -16.71 -21.94 6.39
C SER A 392 -17.78 -21.87 5.28
N GLY A 393 -17.35 -21.92 4.01
CA GLY A 393 -18.25 -21.88 2.85
C GLY A 393 -18.76 -20.47 2.51
N ARG A 394 -18.11 -19.45 3.05
CA ARG A 394 -18.39 -18.04 2.81
C ARG A 394 -17.09 -17.34 2.36
N LEU A 395 -17.23 -16.44 1.40
CA LEU A 395 -16.16 -15.55 0.97
C LEU A 395 -16.50 -14.12 1.35
N ILE A 396 -15.47 -13.30 1.55
CA ILE A 396 -15.55 -11.84 1.63
C ILE A 396 -15.00 -11.32 0.33
N ALA A 397 -15.81 -10.60 -0.44
CA ALA A 397 -15.38 -10.04 -1.72
C ALA A 397 -14.50 -8.81 -1.49
N THR A 398 -13.38 -8.75 -2.20
CA THR A 398 -12.55 -7.55 -2.36
C THR A 398 -12.95 -6.78 -3.60
N ARG A 399 -13.43 -7.51 -4.64
CA ARG A 399 -13.90 -6.95 -5.91
C ARG A 399 -15.11 -7.73 -6.42
N LEU A 400 -16.07 -7.02 -7.00
CA LEU A 400 -17.26 -7.52 -7.66
C LEU A 400 -17.47 -6.74 -8.95
N GLU A 401 -17.34 -7.40 -10.08
CA GLU A 401 -17.59 -6.82 -11.39
C GLU A 401 -18.79 -7.52 -12.05
N ARG A 402 -19.73 -6.74 -12.59
CA ARG A 402 -20.75 -7.29 -13.48
C ARG A 402 -20.17 -7.37 -14.87
N GLU A 403 -20.20 -8.55 -15.46
CA GLU A 403 -19.55 -8.87 -16.73
C GLU A 403 -20.55 -9.37 -17.75
N HIS A 404 -20.17 -9.37 -19.02
CA HIS A 404 -20.91 -10.06 -20.05
C HIS A 404 -20.94 -11.57 -19.79
N ALA A 405 -22.09 -12.20 -20.01
CA ALA A 405 -22.26 -13.62 -19.77
C ALA A 405 -21.33 -14.47 -20.65
N GLU A 406 -20.65 -15.44 -20.03
CA GLU A 406 -19.82 -16.42 -20.68
C GLU A 406 -20.47 -17.81 -20.74
N ASP A 407 -19.96 -18.68 -21.64
CA ASP A 407 -20.47 -20.06 -21.82
C ASP A 407 -20.03 -21.02 -20.70
N SER A 408 -19.00 -20.66 -19.93
CA SER A 408 -18.42 -21.50 -18.89
C SER A 408 -18.16 -20.74 -17.60
N SER A 409 -18.54 -21.32 -16.49
CA SER A 409 -18.19 -20.81 -15.17
C SER A 409 -16.74 -21.15 -14.83
N GLU A 410 -16.13 -20.30 -14.02
CA GLU A 410 -14.74 -20.42 -13.60
C GLU A 410 -14.62 -20.27 -12.08
N ILE A 411 -13.67 -21.00 -11.51
CA ILE A 411 -13.21 -20.80 -10.14
C ILE A 411 -11.71 -21.04 -10.04
N ARG A 412 -11.01 -20.08 -9.45
CA ARG A 412 -9.57 -20.10 -9.18
C ARG A 412 -9.33 -20.05 -7.66
N GLY A 413 -8.40 -20.84 -7.17
CA GLY A 413 -8.00 -20.84 -5.77
C GLY A 413 -7.27 -22.13 -5.38
N ARG A 414 -6.94 -22.27 -4.11
CA ARG A 414 -6.20 -23.45 -3.65
C ARG A 414 -7.06 -24.70 -3.71
N ALA A 415 -6.56 -25.71 -4.44
CA ALA A 415 -7.17 -27.02 -4.51
C ALA A 415 -6.95 -27.81 -3.21
N GLY A 416 -7.96 -28.57 -2.82
CA GLY A 416 -7.89 -29.48 -1.68
C GLY A 416 -8.90 -30.59 -1.76
N SER A 417 -8.87 -31.54 -0.83
CA SER A 417 -9.74 -32.73 -0.82
C SER A 417 -9.70 -33.51 -2.14
N LEU A 418 -8.50 -33.74 -2.67
CA LEU A 418 -8.28 -34.41 -3.94
C LEU A 418 -8.59 -35.90 -3.84
N GLU A 419 -9.71 -36.34 -4.44
CA GLU A 419 -10.11 -37.74 -4.60
C GLU A 419 -10.58 -37.96 -6.04
N ALA A 420 -9.69 -38.39 -6.93
CA ALA A 420 -10.01 -38.54 -8.34
C ALA A 420 -11.33 -39.30 -8.55
N PRO A 421 -12.27 -38.80 -9.35
CA PRO A 421 -12.15 -37.68 -10.28
C PRO A 421 -12.59 -36.32 -9.71
N ARG A 422 -12.57 -36.10 -8.40
CA ARG A 422 -13.10 -34.93 -7.73
C ARG A 422 -12.06 -34.22 -6.87
N PHE A 423 -12.24 -32.90 -6.71
CA PHE A 423 -11.52 -32.07 -5.76
C PHE A 423 -12.37 -30.84 -5.37
N ARG A 424 -11.84 -29.97 -4.51
CA ARG A 424 -12.54 -28.75 -4.09
C ARG A 424 -11.65 -27.53 -4.22
N ILE A 425 -12.27 -26.38 -4.56
CA ILE A 425 -11.69 -25.04 -4.44
C ILE A 425 -12.63 -24.21 -3.59
N ALA A 426 -12.13 -23.59 -2.51
CA ALA A 426 -12.91 -22.77 -1.57
C ALA A 426 -14.22 -23.44 -1.06
N GLY A 427 -14.31 -24.76 -1.16
CA GLY A 427 -15.50 -25.52 -0.77
C GLY A 427 -16.42 -25.91 -1.94
N VAL A 428 -16.26 -25.32 -3.12
CA VAL A 428 -16.96 -25.73 -4.34
C VAL A 428 -16.46 -27.08 -4.81
N GLY A 429 -17.36 -28.01 -5.10
CA GLY A 429 -17.02 -29.33 -5.66
C GLY A 429 -16.70 -29.21 -7.15
N ILE A 430 -15.55 -29.73 -7.58
CA ILE A 430 -15.14 -29.82 -8.97
C ILE A 430 -15.16 -31.29 -9.36
N GLU A 431 -15.86 -31.61 -10.43
CA GLU A 431 -15.88 -32.96 -11.02
C GLU A 431 -15.14 -32.96 -12.37
N THR A 432 -14.18 -33.85 -12.52
CA THR A 432 -13.48 -34.05 -13.79
C THR A 432 -14.03 -35.26 -14.52
N THR A 433 -13.92 -35.25 -15.84
CA THR A 433 -14.39 -36.31 -16.73
C THR A 433 -13.24 -36.79 -17.63
N PRO A 434 -13.38 -37.88 -18.37
CA PRO A 434 -12.39 -38.25 -19.38
C PRO A 434 -12.16 -37.23 -20.50
N ALA A 435 -13.04 -36.26 -20.63
CA ALA A 435 -12.93 -35.15 -21.59
C ALA A 435 -12.29 -33.89 -20.98
N THR A 436 -12.05 -33.86 -19.68
CA THR A 436 -11.41 -32.74 -19.01
C THR A 436 -9.95 -32.62 -19.45
N ARG A 437 -9.56 -31.44 -19.89
CA ARG A 437 -8.15 -31.10 -20.17
C ARG A 437 -7.47 -30.72 -18.87
N PHE A 438 -6.27 -31.27 -18.66
CA PHE A 438 -5.45 -30.98 -17.49
C PHE A 438 -4.15 -30.31 -17.93
N GLU A 439 -3.80 -29.21 -17.26
CA GLU A 439 -2.63 -28.40 -17.58
C GLU A 439 -1.83 -28.06 -16.32
N ASP A 440 -0.54 -27.85 -16.48
CA ASP A 440 0.40 -27.33 -15.49
C ASP A 440 1.25 -26.28 -16.21
N GLU A 441 1.06 -24.99 -15.89
CA GLU A 441 1.70 -23.87 -16.60
C GLU A 441 1.55 -23.98 -18.13
N GLU A 442 0.34 -24.07 -18.64
CA GLU A 442 -0.01 -24.23 -20.07
C GLU A 442 0.47 -25.55 -20.72
N GLN A 443 1.10 -26.44 -19.99
CA GLN A 443 1.52 -27.74 -20.49
C GLN A 443 0.49 -28.83 -20.22
N ASP A 444 0.08 -29.57 -21.26
CA ASP A 444 -0.82 -30.70 -21.09
C ASP A 444 -0.20 -31.76 -20.18
N ILE A 445 -0.93 -32.14 -19.13
CA ILE A 445 -0.58 -33.26 -18.22
C ILE A 445 -1.71 -34.29 -18.20
N ASP A 446 -1.48 -35.45 -17.66
CA ASP A 446 -2.56 -36.42 -17.46
C ASP A 446 -3.26 -36.23 -16.09
N SER A 447 -4.47 -36.78 -15.98
CA SER A 447 -5.28 -36.71 -14.75
C SER A 447 -4.53 -37.26 -13.52
N ALA A 448 -3.74 -38.34 -13.68
CA ALA A 448 -3.01 -38.92 -12.54
C ALA A 448 -1.91 -37.97 -12.03
N THR A 449 -1.20 -37.31 -12.93
CA THR A 449 -0.21 -36.28 -12.61
C THR A 449 -0.87 -35.09 -11.89
N PHE A 450 -2.00 -34.60 -12.42
CA PHE A 450 -2.75 -33.52 -11.78
C PHE A 450 -3.13 -33.88 -10.33
N PHE A 451 -3.82 -35.01 -10.12
CA PHE A 451 -4.27 -35.39 -8.77
C PHE A 451 -3.10 -35.73 -7.81
N ALA A 452 -1.91 -36.00 -8.32
CA ALA A 452 -0.72 -36.20 -7.50
C ALA A 452 -0.02 -34.88 -7.08
N SER A 453 -0.21 -33.80 -7.84
CA SER A 453 0.56 -32.56 -7.67
C SER A 453 -0.27 -31.32 -7.27
N ALA A 454 -1.60 -31.34 -7.46
CA ALA A 454 -2.44 -30.15 -7.29
C ALA A 454 -2.81 -29.83 -5.83
N ASP A 455 -2.55 -30.73 -4.84
CA ASP A 455 -2.97 -30.50 -3.45
C ASP A 455 -2.29 -29.26 -2.86
N GLY A 456 -3.10 -28.30 -2.42
CA GLY A 456 -2.63 -27.02 -1.89
C GLY A 456 -2.10 -26.03 -2.94
N GLN A 457 -2.02 -26.42 -4.23
CA GLN A 457 -1.65 -25.51 -5.32
C GLN A 457 -2.84 -24.62 -5.70
N VAL A 458 -2.56 -23.47 -6.31
CA VAL A 458 -3.60 -22.67 -6.98
C VAL A 458 -3.99 -23.41 -8.25
N VAL A 459 -5.29 -23.58 -8.44
CA VAL A 459 -5.88 -24.24 -9.59
C VAL A 459 -6.99 -23.37 -10.16
N ASP A 460 -6.97 -23.19 -11.46
CA ASP A 460 -8.07 -22.64 -12.24
C ASP A 460 -8.91 -23.81 -12.78
N ALA A 461 -10.22 -23.76 -12.59
CA ALA A 461 -11.16 -24.76 -13.08
C ALA A 461 -12.30 -24.09 -13.83
N ARG A 462 -12.40 -24.40 -15.13
CA ARG A 462 -13.46 -23.91 -16.01
C ARG A 462 -14.39 -25.04 -16.44
N GLY A 463 -15.70 -24.76 -16.47
CA GLY A 463 -16.67 -25.78 -16.88
C GLY A 463 -18.12 -25.35 -16.71
N SER A 464 -19.00 -26.34 -16.64
CA SER A 464 -20.44 -26.12 -16.48
C SER A 464 -20.87 -26.30 -15.03
N TRP A 465 -21.55 -25.31 -14.48
CA TRP A 465 -22.16 -25.37 -13.14
C TRP A 465 -23.57 -25.94 -13.20
N ASP A 466 -23.88 -26.97 -12.43
CA ASP A 466 -25.21 -27.62 -12.41
C ASP A 466 -26.08 -27.24 -11.18
N GLY A 467 -25.60 -26.31 -10.34
CA GLY A 467 -26.22 -25.93 -9.07
C GLY A 467 -25.65 -26.67 -7.85
N ALA A 468 -24.77 -27.65 -8.03
CA ALA A 468 -24.16 -28.43 -6.96
C ALA A 468 -22.66 -28.67 -7.14
N ALA A 469 -22.18 -28.86 -8.38
CA ALA A 469 -20.80 -29.05 -8.72
C ALA A 469 -20.45 -28.40 -10.07
N LEU A 470 -19.18 -28.04 -10.24
CA LEU A 470 -18.62 -27.61 -11.51
C LEU A 470 -18.06 -28.84 -12.24
N THR A 471 -18.67 -29.22 -13.35
CA THR A 471 -18.14 -30.24 -14.26
C THR A 471 -17.07 -29.59 -15.13
N ALA A 472 -15.80 -29.84 -14.81
CA ALA A 472 -14.69 -29.15 -15.45
C ALA A 472 -14.44 -29.64 -16.87
N SER A 473 -14.36 -28.71 -17.82
CA SER A 473 -13.82 -28.94 -19.16
C SER A 473 -12.32 -28.77 -19.21
N ARG A 474 -11.77 -27.85 -18.38
CA ARG A 474 -10.34 -27.60 -18.21
C ARG A 474 -10.03 -27.40 -16.73
N VAL A 475 -8.90 -27.90 -16.30
CA VAL A 475 -8.27 -27.59 -15.01
C VAL A 475 -6.78 -27.32 -15.24
N GLU A 476 -6.29 -26.26 -14.63
CA GLU A 476 -4.90 -25.85 -14.77
C GLU A 476 -4.30 -25.60 -13.39
N ILE A 477 -3.08 -26.12 -13.16
CA ILE A 477 -2.28 -25.73 -12.00
C ILE A 477 -1.61 -24.43 -12.37
N ASP A 478 -2.00 -23.37 -11.69
CA ASP A 478 -1.44 -22.04 -11.84
C ASP A 478 -0.39 -21.83 -10.74
N ARG A 479 0.88 -21.85 -11.12
CA ARG A 479 1.99 -21.63 -10.17
C ARG A 479 2.28 -20.15 -9.95
N GLU A 480 1.69 -19.26 -10.76
CA GLU A 480 1.86 -17.82 -10.67
C GLU A 480 1.17 -17.21 -9.44
N GLY A 481 0.14 -17.86 -8.92
CA GLY A 481 -0.60 -17.43 -7.74
C GLY A 481 0.06 -17.72 -6.39
N GLY A 482 1.37 -17.92 -6.37
CA GLY A 482 2.12 -18.05 -5.11
C GLY A 482 2.02 -16.76 -4.31
N THR A 483 1.25 -16.79 -3.21
CA THR A 483 1.23 -15.74 -2.18
C THR A 483 2.65 -15.23 -1.93
N PRO A 484 2.93 -13.90 -1.92
CA PRO A 484 4.19 -13.40 -1.43
C PRO A 484 4.26 -13.70 0.06
N GLY A 485 4.90 -14.79 0.44
CA GLY A 485 4.94 -15.18 1.85
C GLY A 485 5.70 -16.45 2.16
N SER A 486 6.05 -17.25 1.17
CA SER A 486 7.02 -18.32 1.37
C SER A 486 8.16 -18.07 0.40
N PRO A 487 9.35 -17.67 0.88
CA PRO A 487 10.52 -17.75 0.02
C PRO A 487 10.59 -19.21 -0.47
N PRO A 488 10.99 -19.45 -1.74
CA PRO A 488 11.25 -20.81 -2.20
C PRO A 488 12.15 -21.50 -1.19
N PRO A 489 11.97 -22.79 -0.89
CA PRO A 489 12.86 -23.48 0.02
C PRO A 489 14.30 -23.20 -0.46
N PRO A 490 15.20 -22.77 0.43
CA PRO A 490 16.55 -22.42 0.02
C PRO A 490 17.09 -23.58 -0.80
N PRO A 491 17.79 -23.33 -1.93
CA PRO A 491 18.38 -24.40 -2.71
C PRO A 491 19.19 -25.27 -1.74
N PRO A 492 19.19 -26.61 -1.91
CA PRO A 492 19.92 -27.48 -1.02
C PRO A 492 21.35 -26.92 -0.89
N PRO A 493 21.90 -26.83 0.33
CA PRO A 493 23.21 -26.23 0.52
C PRO A 493 24.19 -26.91 -0.45
N PRO A 494 25.03 -26.14 -1.14
CA PRO A 494 26.03 -26.72 -2.01
C PRO A 494 26.80 -27.77 -1.21
N PRO A 495 27.19 -28.88 -1.79
CA PRO A 495 27.96 -29.89 -1.09
C PRO A 495 29.16 -29.20 -0.39
N PRO A 496 29.50 -29.58 0.84
CA PRO A 496 30.57 -28.92 1.57
C PRO A 496 31.82 -28.90 0.68
N PRO A 497 32.51 -27.76 0.60
CA PRO A 497 33.74 -27.69 -0.17
C PRO A 497 34.70 -28.76 0.36
N PRO A 498 35.53 -29.37 -0.49
CA PRO A 498 36.52 -30.31 -0.04
C PRO A 498 37.37 -29.69 1.06
N PRO A 499 37.78 -30.42 2.09
CA PRO A 499 38.55 -29.87 3.20
C PRO A 499 39.74 -29.09 2.64
N PRO A 500 40.04 -27.90 3.14
CA PRO A 500 41.16 -27.12 2.66
C PRO A 500 42.46 -27.90 2.86
N PRO A 501 43.41 -27.75 1.94
CA PRO A 501 44.73 -28.36 2.11
C PRO A 501 45.31 -27.86 3.45
N PRO A 502 46.14 -28.67 4.16
CA PRO A 502 46.69 -28.26 5.44
C PRO A 502 47.43 -26.92 5.30
N PRO A 503 47.27 -26.02 6.28
CA PRO A 503 47.84 -24.69 6.18
C PRO A 503 49.36 -24.78 6.03
N PRO A 504 49.97 -23.91 5.21
CA PRO A 504 51.42 -23.77 5.18
C PRO A 504 51.93 -23.37 6.58
N PRO A 505 53.17 -23.73 6.92
CA PRO A 505 53.72 -23.37 8.22
C PRO A 505 53.64 -21.85 8.45
N PRO A 506 53.36 -21.41 9.69
CA PRO A 506 53.18 -19.99 9.99
C PRO A 506 54.40 -19.17 9.57
N PRO A 507 54.18 -18.02 8.92
CA PRO A 507 55.26 -17.07 8.65
C PRO A 507 55.89 -16.61 9.98
N PRO A 508 57.14 -16.20 9.97
CA PRO A 508 57.78 -15.63 11.17
C PRO A 508 56.99 -14.44 11.69
N PRO A 509 56.96 -14.22 13.02
CA PRO A 509 56.18 -13.13 13.61
C PRO A 509 56.57 -11.79 12.99
N PRO A 510 55.58 -10.93 12.68
CA PRO A 510 55.86 -9.59 12.18
C PRO A 510 56.64 -8.76 13.23
N PRO A 511 57.44 -7.79 12.80
CA PRO A 511 58.08 -6.88 13.73
C PRO A 511 57.03 -6.13 14.57
N PRO A 512 57.34 -5.74 15.81
CA PRO A 512 56.39 -5.04 16.66
C PRO A 512 55.86 -3.78 15.97
N PRO A 513 54.56 -3.47 16.13
CA PRO A 513 53.99 -2.27 15.52
C PRO A 513 54.67 -1.02 16.05
N PRO A 514 54.79 0.04 15.22
CA PRO A 514 55.29 1.32 15.68
C PRO A 514 54.38 1.85 16.81
N PRO A 515 54.93 2.62 17.76
CA PRO A 515 54.15 3.19 18.85
C PRO A 515 52.97 4.00 18.30
N PRO A 516 51.77 3.95 18.94
CA PRO A 516 50.62 4.70 18.50
C PRO A 516 50.95 6.20 18.44
N PRO A 517 50.39 6.96 17.48
CA PRO A 517 50.53 8.40 17.46
C PRO A 517 50.01 9.00 18.77
N PRO A 518 50.57 10.14 19.25
CA PRO A 518 50.15 10.76 20.50
C PRO A 518 48.66 10.94 20.54
N GLY A 519 48.03 10.34 21.57
CA GLY A 519 46.57 10.27 21.67
C GLY A 519 45.94 11.68 21.71
N ILE A 520 44.84 11.85 21.00
CA ILE A 520 44.07 13.09 21.05
C ILE A 520 43.51 13.25 22.47
N ASP A 521 43.90 14.34 23.16
CA ASP A 521 43.38 14.65 24.49
C ASP A 521 41.94 15.19 24.40
N GLY A 522 40.97 14.30 24.53
CA GLY A 522 39.55 14.65 24.46
C GLY A 522 39.06 15.57 25.58
N ALA A 523 39.73 15.53 26.77
CA ALA A 523 39.37 16.41 27.88
C ALA A 523 39.86 17.86 27.62
N ALA A 524 41.04 18.02 27.05
CA ALA A 524 41.55 19.32 26.63
C ALA A 524 40.73 19.91 25.46
N LEU A 525 40.33 19.07 24.52
CA LEU A 525 39.41 19.49 23.44
C LEU A 525 38.04 19.91 23.98
N TYR A 526 37.45 19.16 24.89
CA TYR A 526 36.21 19.54 25.55
C TYR A 526 36.35 20.89 26.25
N ALA A 527 37.40 21.07 27.04
CA ALA A 527 37.63 22.32 27.79
C ALA A 527 37.77 23.53 26.88
N SER A 528 38.40 23.38 25.71
CA SER A 528 38.63 24.50 24.78
C SER A 528 37.44 24.77 23.83
N ARG A 529 36.63 23.76 23.51
CA ARG A 529 35.60 23.85 22.45
C ARG A 529 34.18 23.77 22.97
N CYS A 530 33.93 23.06 24.08
CA CYS A 530 32.59 22.75 24.57
C CYS A 530 32.24 23.39 25.92
N ALA A 531 33.23 23.57 26.80
CA ALA A 531 32.99 23.99 28.17
C ALA A 531 32.37 25.40 28.29
N GLY A 532 32.62 26.28 27.34
CA GLY A 532 32.04 27.64 27.33
C GLY A 532 30.49 27.66 27.36
N CYS A 533 29.86 26.69 26.68
CA CYS A 533 28.38 26.57 26.62
C CYS A 533 27.85 25.46 27.54
N HIS A 534 28.60 24.37 27.71
CA HIS A 534 28.13 23.17 28.42
C HIS A 534 28.65 23.05 29.86
N GLY A 535 29.55 23.94 30.32
CA GLY A 535 30.12 23.91 31.65
C GLY A 535 31.26 22.89 31.80
N ALA A 536 31.69 22.63 33.02
CA ALA A 536 32.79 21.69 33.28
C ALA A 536 32.40 20.25 32.90
N ILE A 537 33.37 19.46 32.42
CA ILE A 537 33.13 18.10 31.89
C ILE A 537 32.48 17.14 32.89
N ASN A 538 32.67 17.36 34.19
CA ASN A 538 32.04 16.60 35.28
C ASN A 538 30.70 17.17 35.76
N ALA A 539 30.25 18.29 35.20
CA ALA A 539 29.01 18.99 35.55
C ALA A 539 28.37 19.60 34.32
N ILE A 540 28.17 18.79 33.26
CA ILE A 540 27.68 19.22 31.95
C ILE A 540 26.24 19.72 32.05
N ARG A 541 25.99 20.91 31.52
CA ARG A 541 24.67 21.53 31.38
C ARG A 541 24.18 21.46 29.92
N ASN A 542 22.87 21.42 29.73
CA ASN A 542 22.24 21.42 28.40
C ASN A 542 22.64 20.26 27.47
N MET A 543 23.09 19.13 28.04
CA MET A 543 23.39 17.91 27.29
C MET A 543 22.93 16.69 28.12
N PRO A 544 21.77 16.14 27.87
CA PRO A 544 21.25 14.94 28.56
C PRO A 544 22.21 13.77 28.44
N ALA A 545 22.18 12.84 29.39
CA ALA A 545 23.07 11.68 29.39
C ALA A 545 22.87 10.80 28.12
N SER A 546 21.66 10.74 27.59
CA SER A 546 21.31 10.04 26.34
C SER A 546 21.99 10.61 25.09
N ASN A 547 22.46 11.85 25.11
CA ASN A 547 22.98 12.55 23.93
C ASN A 547 24.51 12.84 24.06
N ARG A 548 25.25 11.92 24.68
CA ARG A 548 26.71 12.08 24.96
C ARG A 548 27.59 11.13 24.15
N THR A 549 27.03 10.48 23.13
CA THR A 549 27.83 9.65 22.21
C THR A 549 28.51 10.50 21.15
N ALA A 550 29.52 9.95 20.49
CA ALA A 550 30.18 10.62 19.37
C ALA A 550 29.19 10.92 18.23
N ALA A 551 28.29 9.99 17.94
CA ALA A 551 27.26 10.16 16.93
C ALA A 551 26.29 11.31 17.27
N ASP A 552 25.87 11.43 18.53
CA ASP A 552 24.96 12.52 18.94
C ASP A 552 25.65 13.88 18.88
N ILE A 553 26.94 13.94 19.27
CA ILE A 553 27.71 15.16 19.15
C ILE A 553 27.90 15.54 17.67
N GLN A 554 28.20 14.58 16.82
CA GLN A 554 28.35 14.81 15.38
C GLN A 554 27.04 15.30 14.75
N ARG A 555 25.93 14.68 15.10
CA ARG A 555 24.59 15.09 14.64
C ARG A 555 24.26 16.51 15.10
N ALA A 556 24.54 16.87 16.35
CA ALA A 556 24.32 18.22 16.86
C ALA A 556 25.18 19.27 16.15
N ILE A 557 26.41 18.91 15.75
CA ILE A 557 27.30 19.77 14.95
C ILE A 557 26.75 19.95 13.53
N SER A 558 26.39 18.87 12.85
CA SER A 558 25.89 18.90 11.46
C SER A 558 24.56 19.63 11.33
N SER A 559 23.65 19.44 12.29
CA SER A 559 22.35 20.14 12.32
C SER A 559 22.40 21.54 12.96
N ASN A 560 23.58 22.05 13.28
CA ASN A 560 23.79 23.33 13.98
C ASN A 560 22.94 23.50 15.26
N ARG A 561 22.60 22.42 15.93
CA ARG A 561 21.74 22.41 17.11
C ARG A 561 22.39 23.21 18.25
N GLY A 562 21.66 24.20 18.76
CA GLY A 562 22.16 25.08 19.81
C GLY A 562 23.34 25.95 19.39
N GLY A 563 23.55 26.16 18.09
CA GLY A 563 24.66 26.95 17.56
C GLY A 563 25.99 26.18 17.45
N MET A 564 25.96 24.82 17.45
CA MET A 564 27.18 23.99 17.43
C MET A 564 27.87 23.88 16.07
N GLY A 565 27.29 24.41 15.00
CA GLY A 565 27.84 24.35 13.63
C GLY A 565 29.27 24.90 13.49
N PHE A 566 29.69 25.80 14.35
CA PHE A 566 31.08 26.31 14.34
C PHE A 566 32.12 25.23 14.68
N LEU A 567 31.72 24.07 15.22
CA LEU A 567 32.55 22.90 15.51
C LEU A 567 32.74 21.95 14.33
N SER A 568 32.21 22.28 13.15
CA SER A 568 32.28 21.47 11.91
C SER A 568 33.71 21.17 11.45
N THR A 569 34.73 21.87 11.98
CA THR A 569 36.14 21.61 11.73
C THR A 569 36.73 20.47 12.57
N LEU A 570 35.99 19.95 13.54
CA LEU A 570 36.44 18.79 14.33
C LEU A 570 36.41 17.52 13.49
N THR A 571 37.49 16.76 13.51
CA THR A 571 37.57 15.45 12.88
C THR A 571 36.75 14.41 13.65
N ALA A 572 36.33 13.34 13.00
CA ALA A 572 35.62 12.23 13.66
C ALA A 572 36.40 11.65 14.85
N ALA A 573 37.73 11.60 14.76
CA ALA A 573 38.60 11.14 15.87
C ALA A 573 38.58 12.09 17.06
N GLU A 574 38.54 13.40 16.82
CA GLU A 574 38.44 14.41 17.89
C GLU A 574 37.07 14.40 18.57
N VAL A 575 35.98 14.22 17.77
CA VAL A 575 34.64 14.07 18.32
C VAL A 575 34.51 12.79 19.15
N GLN A 576 35.13 11.69 18.71
CA GLN A 576 35.18 10.45 19.49
C GLN A 576 35.96 10.64 20.81
N ALA A 577 37.10 11.28 20.75
CA ALA A 577 37.90 11.56 21.95
C ALA A 577 37.15 12.45 22.97
N ILE A 578 36.41 13.46 22.50
CA ILE A 578 35.55 14.29 23.35
C ILE A 578 34.45 13.43 24.01
N ALA A 579 33.75 12.57 23.24
CA ALA A 579 32.71 11.70 23.78
C ALA A 579 33.22 10.72 24.82
N ASP A 580 34.41 10.16 24.61
CA ASP A 580 35.07 9.24 25.55
C ASP A 580 35.51 9.95 26.84
N ALA A 581 36.03 11.18 26.72
CA ALA A 581 36.37 12.00 27.88
C ALA A 581 35.12 12.39 28.69
N ILE A 582 34.00 12.72 28.03
CA ILE A 582 32.71 12.98 28.69
C ILE A 582 32.24 11.74 29.44
N ARG A 583 32.30 10.58 28.83
CA ARG A 583 31.87 9.31 29.44
C ARG A 583 32.75 8.96 30.64
N ALA A 584 34.06 9.15 30.53
CA ALA A 584 34.99 8.90 31.63
C ALA A 584 34.78 9.83 32.83
N ALA A 585 34.36 11.07 32.58
CA ALA A 585 34.08 12.06 33.63
C ALA A 585 32.67 11.95 34.23
N ASN A 586 31.75 11.20 33.60
CA ASN A 586 30.36 11.00 34.04
C ASN A 586 29.97 9.51 33.87
N PRO A 587 30.56 8.61 34.71
CA PRO A 587 30.33 7.17 34.61
C PRO A 587 28.90 6.72 34.87
#